data_c1adf13f9754066c7a28fdae1ecb4f54
#
_entry.id   c1adf13f9754066c7a28fdae1ecb4f54
#
_cell.length_a   1.000
_cell.length_b   1.000
_cell.length_c   1.000
_cell.angle_alpha   90.00
_cell.angle_beta   90.00
_cell.angle_gamma   90.00
#
_symmetry.space_group_name_H-M   'P 1'
#
loop_
_entity.id
_entity.type
_entity.pdbx_description
1 polymer ?
#
loop_
_entity_poly.entity_id
_entity_poly.type
_entity_poly.pdbx_seq_one_letter_code
_entity_poly.pdbx_strand_id
1 'polypeptide(L)'
;MRFKKIISVALALVVLLLSLLVFQLFQKTQLVMFESISFNMPLESVEKVFGKPNEIVEETETGYHDTWHARDPYLYKTGRLFYHYENFKWKGYSGRVTFTFSKSHRLQRASVYFPVTSKAQQKEIFYQMTQDMKAEIEALPNFQSLKVDALIGGDGGYRFKVKLKGQLREPWIDVYPTKYEDDDNPEINQYNIRIDQSQW
;
A
#
# COMPACT_ATOMS: atom_id res chain seq x y z
N MET A 1 39.96 17.98 -33.59
CA MET A 1 40.17 17.04 -32.43
C MET A 1 39.38 17.42 -31.17
N ARG A 2 39.26 18.70 -30.79
CA ARG A 2 38.50 19.16 -29.58
C ARG A 2 36.98 18.87 -29.63
N PHE A 3 36.37 19.03 -30.78
CA PHE A 3 34.91 18.86 -30.93
C PHE A 3 34.44 17.42 -30.67
N LYS A 4 35.15 16.40 -31.14
CA LYS A 4 34.87 14.98 -30.84
C LYS A 4 34.93 14.65 -29.34
N LYS A 5 35.90 15.24 -28.62
CA LYS A 5 36.02 15.06 -27.17
C LYS A 5 34.82 15.67 -26.41
N ILE A 6 34.33 16.85 -26.84
CA ILE A 6 33.19 17.52 -26.22
C ILE A 6 31.93 16.68 -26.42
N ILE A 7 31.68 16.13 -27.62
CA ILE A 7 30.54 15.26 -27.91
C ILE A 7 30.60 13.98 -27.07
N SER A 8 31.77 13.35 -26.93
CA SER A 8 31.95 12.14 -26.10
C SER A 8 31.64 12.40 -24.62
N VAL A 9 32.11 13.54 -24.10
CA VAL A 9 31.80 13.93 -22.70
C VAL A 9 30.32 14.21 -22.50
N ALA A 10 29.67 14.92 -23.41
CA ALA A 10 28.25 15.20 -23.34
C ALA A 10 27.42 13.90 -23.40
N LEU A 11 27.78 12.96 -24.30
CA LEU A 11 27.11 11.67 -24.38
C LEU A 11 27.28 10.84 -23.10
N ALA A 12 28.47 10.82 -22.52
CA ALA A 12 28.72 10.11 -21.26
C ALA A 12 27.90 10.70 -20.10
N LEU A 13 27.75 12.03 -20.02
CA LEU A 13 26.90 12.69 -19.04
C LEU A 13 25.44 12.34 -19.23
N VAL A 14 24.93 12.31 -20.45
CA VAL A 14 23.55 11.90 -20.74
C VAL A 14 23.30 10.45 -20.32
N VAL A 15 24.21 9.53 -20.64
CA VAL A 15 24.10 8.13 -20.24
C VAL A 15 24.14 7.98 -18.72
N LEU A 16 25.00 8.73 -18.03
CA LEU A 16 25.06 8.73 -16.56
C LEU A 16 23.77 9.25 -15.94
N LEU A 17 23.22 10.35 -16.45
CA LEU A 17 21.94 10.92 -15.97
C LEU A 17 20.77 9.95 -16.19
N LEU A 18 20.71 9.30 -17.37
CA LEU A 18 19.72 8.30 -17.66
C LEU A 18 19.83 7.09 -16.74
N SER A 19 21.07 6.62 -16.45
CA SER A 19 21.30 5.49 -15.54
C SER A 19 20.87 5.84 -14.11
N LEU A 20 21.16 7.06 -13.65
CA LEU A 20 20.72 7.54 -12.33
C LEU A 20 19.19 7.63 -12.25
N LEU A 21 18.56 8.15 -13.30
CA LEU A 21 17.09 8.25 -13.37
C LEU A 21 16.43 6.85 -13.37
N VAL A 22 16.97 5.91 -14.16
CA VAL A 22 16.54 4.51 -14.17
C VAL A 22 16.74 3.88 -12.79
N PHE A 23 17.90 4.09 -12.17
CA PHE A 23 18.18 3.57 -10.82
C PHE A 23 17.15 4.08 -9.79
N GLN A 24 16.80 5.38 -9.82
CA GLN A 24 15.79 5.96 -8.93
C GLN A 24 14.39 5.41 -9.19
N LEU A 25 14.03 5.14 -10.46
CA LEU A 25 12.74 4.52 -10.81
C LEU A 25 12.61 3.09 -10.28
N PHE A 26 13.72 2.37 -10.14
CA PHE A 26 13.76 1.00 -9.65
C PHE A 26 14.04 0.87 -8.16
N GLN A 27 14.25 1.98 -7.44
CA GLN A 27 14.37 1.90 -5.98
C GLN A 27 13.08 1.34 -5.39
N LYS A 28 13.27 0.26 -4.61
CA LYS A 28 12.17 -0.39 -3.92
C LYS A 28 11.73 0.47 -2.74
N THR A 29 10.47 0.88 -2.73
CA THR A 29 9.89 1.55 -1.58
C THR A 29 9.35 0.50 -0.63
N GLN A 30 9.94 0.42 0.56
CA GLN A 30 9.48 -0.47 1.62
C GLN A 30 8.08 -0.06 2.10
N LEU A 31 7.24 -1.04 2.38
CA LEU A 31 5.96 -0.84 3.07
C LEU A 31 6.21 -0.57 4.56
N VAL A 32 5.53 0.42 5.12
CA VAL A 32 5.82 0.91 6.49
C VAL A 32 5.60 -0.15 7.57
N MET A 33 4.54 -0.94 7.47
CA MET A 33 4.17 -1.94 8.48
C MET A 33 4.86 -3.30 8.27
N PHE A 34 5.67 -3.44 7.23
CA PHE A 34 6.17 -4.74 6.79
C PHE A 34 7.67 -4.67 6.56
N GLU A 35 8.42 -5.22 7.50
CA GLU A 35 9.84 -5.44 7.31
C GLU A 35 10.07 -6.32 6.09
N SER A 36 11.03 -5.97 5.25
CA SER A 36 11.44 -6.74 4.07
C SER A 36 10.41 -6.85 2.94
N ILE A 37 9.23 -6.22 3.02
CA ILE A 37 8.26 -6.13 1.93
C ILE A 37 8.35 -4.73 1.30
N SER A 38 8.38 -4.70 -0.03
CA SER A 38 8.44 -3.43 -0.79
C SER A 38 7.49 -3.47 -1.99
N PHE A 39 7.05 -2.29 -2.42
CA PHE A 39 6.32 -2.17 -3.67
C PHE A 39 7.11 -2.74 -4.85
N ASN A 40 6.40 -3.23 -5.84
CA ASN A 40 6.96 -3.86 -7.03
C ASN A 40 7.74 -5.18 -6.76
N MET A 41 7.67 -5.70 -5.53
CA MET A 41 8.25 -7.02 -5.19
C MET A 41 7.53 -8.13 -5.96
N PRO A 42 8.26 -9.13 -6.49
CA PRO A 42 7.64 -10.31 -7.10
C PRO A 42 6.82 -11.09 -6.07
N LEU A 43 5.74 -11.71 -6.52
CA LEU A 43 4.84 -12.53 -5.72
C LEU A 43 5.61 -13.61 -4.92
N GLU A 44 6.48 -14.36 -5.59
CA GLU A 44 7.27 -15.43 -4.95
C GLU A 44 8.19 -14.91 -3.83
N SER A 45 8.63 -13.66 -3.97
CA SER A 45 9.44 -13.00 -2.92
C SER A 45 8.59 -12.62 -1.72
N VAL A 46 7.34 -12.22 -1.92
CA VAL A 46 6.40 -11.96 -0.82
C VAL A 46 6.06 -13.26 -0.10
N GLU A 47 5.76 -14.34 -0.83
CA GLU A 47 5.52 -15.66 -0.24
C GLU A 47 6.74 -16.18 0.54
N LYS A 48 7.94 -15.92 0.06
CA LYS A 48 9.18 -16.33 0.78
C LYS A 48 9.32 -15.65 2.14
N VAL A 49 8.85 -14.39 2.26
CA VAL A 49 8.93 -13.60 3.50
C VAL A 49 7.73 -13.86 4.40
N PHE A 50 6.53 -13.89 3.83
CA PHE A 50 5.27 -13.91 4.58
C PHE A 50 4.67 -15.31 4.73
N GLY A 51 5.15 -16.27 3.97
CA GLY A 51 4.60 -17.62 3.87
C GLY A 51 3.51 -17.74 2.80
N LYS A 52 2.88 -18.90 2.75
CA LYS A 52 1.75 -19.13 1.83
C LYS A 52 0.51 -18.40 2.33
N PRO A 53 -0.28 -17.77 1.43
CA PRO A 53 -1.52 -17.13 1.81
C PRO A 53 -2.56 -18.16 2.29
N ASN A 54 -3.50 -17.70 3.12
CA ASN A 54 -4.65 -18.50 3.52
C ASN A 54 -5.65 -18.67 2.37
N GLU A 55 -5.76 -17.64 1.53
CA GLU A 55 -6.66 -17.61 0.38
C GLU A 55 -6.02 -16.81 -0.76
N ILE A 56 -6.28 -17.24 -1.99
CA ILE A 56 -5.90 -16.54 -3.21
C ILE A 56 -7.17 -16.27 -3.99
N VAL A 57 -7.43 -15.00 -4.31
CA VAL A 57 -8.54 -14.59 -5.16
C VAL A 57 -7.98 -13.96 -6.43
N GLU A 58 -8.38 -14.46 -7.58
CA GLU A 58 -8.07 -13.86 -8.87
C GLU A 58 -9.24 -12.98 -9.31
N GLU A 59 -8.93 -11.79 -9.77
CA GLU A 59 -9.92 -10.89 -10.35
C GLU A 59 -10.35 -11.44 -11.71
N THR A 60 -11.54 -12.03 -11.76
CA THR A 60 -12.16 -12.52 -12.99
C THR A 60 -13.05 -11.46 -13.61
N GLU A 61 -13.47 -11.64 -14.88
CA GLU A 61 -14.39 -10.73 -15.60
C GLU A 61 -15.76 -10.57 -14.92
N THR A 62 -16.13 -11.47 -14.01
CA THR A 62 -17.41 -11.47 -13.29
C THR A 62 -17.39 -10.65 -11.99
N GLY A 63 -16.26 -10.06 -11.66
CA GLY A 63 -16.15 -9.08 -10.57
C GLY A 63 -15.90 -9.71 -9.19
N TYR A 64 -14.87 -9.22 -8.54
CA TYR A 64 -14.79 -9.26 -7.09
C TYR A 64 -15.87 -8.31 -6.56
N HIS A 65 -16.92 -8.86 -5.97
CA HIS A 65 -18.00 -8.09 -5.33
C HIS A 65 -17.52 -7.53 -3.97
N ASP A 66 -16.53 -6.66 -4.01
CA ASP A 66 -16.37 -5.65 -2.97
C ASP A 66 -17.31 -4.51 -3.38
N THR A 67 -18.39 -4.34 -2.65
CA THR A 67 -19.49 -3.39 -2.93
C THR A 67 -19.00 -1.94 -3.09
N TRP A 68 -17.77 -1.63 -2.66
CA TRP A 68 -17.13 -0.33 -2.84
C TRP A 68 -16.50 -0.14 -4.22
N HIS A 69 -16.04 -1.22 -4.87
CA HIS A 69 -15.43 -1.16 -6.20
C HIS A 69 -16.42 -1.39 -7.34
N ALA A 70 -17.65 -1.77 -7.04
CA ALA A 70 -18.71 -1.98 -8.03
C ALA A 70 -19.09 -0.74 -8.87
N ARG A 71 -18.54 0.43 -8.54
CA ARG A 71 -18.83 1.70 -9.25
C ARG A 71 -17.76 2.13 -10.25
N ASP A 72 -16.60 1.48 -10.31
CA ASP A 72 -15.55 1.84 -11.25
C ASP A 72 -15.34 0.75 -12.30
N PRO A 73 -15.99 0.87 -13.49
CA PRO A 73 -15.88 -0.13 -14.55
C PRO A 73 -14.47 -0.28 -15.13
N TYR A 74 -13.56 0.64 -14.84
CA TYR A 74 -12.16 0.57 -15.30
C TYR A 74 -11.28 -0.34 -14.42
N LEU A 75 -11.73 -0.70 -13.21
CA LEU A 75 -11.01 -1.61 -12.33
C LEU A 75 -11.23 -3.10 -12.67
N TYR A 76 -12.24 -3.43 -13.46
CA TYR A 76 -12.76 -4.78 -13.67
C TYR A 76 -12.06 -5.66 -14.71
N LYS A 77 -10.96 -5.24 -15.31
CA LYS A 77 -10.28 -6.02 -16.36
C LYS A 77 -8.78 -6.24 -16.12
N THR A 78 -8.34 -6.26 -14.89
CA THR A 78 -6.90 -6.15 -14.64
C THR A 78 -6.18 -7.47 -14.38
N GLY A 79 -6.86 -8.58 -14.14
CA GLY A 79 -6.23 -9.87 -13.81
C GLY A 79 -5.29 -9.73 -12.61
N ARG A 80 -5.75 -9.04 -11.56
CA ARG A 80 -5.02 -8.88 -10.30
C ARG A 80 -5.17 -10.14 -9.48
N LEU A 81 -4.18 -10.41 -8.64
CA LEU A 81 -4.24 -11.44 -7.62
C LEU A 81 -4.30 -10.79 -6.24
N PHE A 82 -5.18 -11.30 -5.41
CA PHE A 82 -5.34 -10.90 -4.02
C PHE A 82 -4.91 -12.07 -3.13
N TYR A 83 -3.88 -11.84 -2.33
CA TYR A 83 -3.35 -12.80 -1.38
C TYR A 83 -3.76 -12.40 0.02
N HIS A 84 -4.61 -13.21 0.64
CA HIS A 84 -5.16 -12.98 1.97
C HIS A 84 -4.37 -13.76 3.01
N TYR A 85 -3.96 -13.06 4.06
CA TYR A 85 -3.26 -13.62 5.20
C TYR A 85 -4.01 -13.25 6.48
N GLU A 86 -4.34 -14.26 7.27
CA GLU A 86 -4.94 -14.10 8.58
C GLU A 86 -3.85 -13.97 9.67
N ASN A 87 -4.26 -13.55 10.87
CA ASN A 87 -3.40 -13.49 12.04
C ASN A 87 -2.19 -12.55 11.92
N PHE A 88 -2.29 -11.52 11.09
CA PHE A 88 -1.30 -10.45 11.04
C PHE A 88 -1.27 -9.69 12.37
N LYS A 89 -0.07 -9.37 12.86
CA LYS A 89 0.11 -8.61 14.09
C LYS A 89 0.96 -7.37 13.85
N TRP A 90 0.51 -6.24 14.38
CA TRP A 90 1.24 -4.98 14.34
C TRP A 90 0.98 -4.18 15.61
N LYS A 91 2.04 -3.83 16.37
CA LYS A 91 1.98 -3.05 17.63
C LYS A 91 0.92 -3.55 18.64
N GLY A 92 0.75 -4.86 18.74
CA GLY A 92 -0.24 -5.48 19.62
C GLY A 92 -1.65 -5.62 19.02
N TYR A 93 -1.93 -5.01 17.89
CA TYR A 93 -3.17 -5.22 17.14
C TYR A 93 -3.10 -6.50 16.33
N SER A 94 -4.20 -7.21 16.26
CA SER A 94 -4.34 -8.42 15.44
C SER A 94 -5.34 -8.17 14.32
N GLY A 95 -5.03 -8.61 13.12
CA GLY A 95 -5.86 -8.37 11.95
C GLY A 95 -5.53 -9.31 10.80
N ARG A 96 -6.01 -8.96 9.63
CA ARG A 96 -5.72 -9.64 8.35
C ARG A 96 -5.08 -8.68 7.37
N VAL A 97 -4.25 -9.20 6.47
CA VAL A 97 -3.65 -8.42 5.40
C VAL A 97 -4.01 -9.00 4.04
N THR A 98 -4.26 -8.13 3.09
CA THR A 98 -4.43 -8.47 1.68
C THR A 98 -3.34 -7.79 0.87
N PHE A 99 -2.49 -8.56 0.22
CA PHE A 99 -1.57 -8.07 -0.78
C PHE A 99 -2.21 -8.16 -2.16
N THR A 100 -2.20 -7.05 -2.90
CA THR A 100 -2.71 -6.97 -4.27
C THR A 100 -1.55 -6.93 -5.24
N PHE A 101 -1.53 -7.90 -6.15
CA PHE A 101 -0.52 -8.00 -7.21
C PHE A 101 -1.11 -7.60 -8.56
N SER A 102 -0.28 -6.98 -9.40
CA SER A 102 -0.62 -6.71 -10.80
C SER A 102 -0.71 -8.01 -11.60
N LYS A 103 -1.22 -7.93 -12.84
CA LYS A 103 -1.17 -9.02 -13.84
C LYS A 103 0.24 -9.55 -14.10
N SER A 104 1.28 -8.73 -13.90
CA SER A 104 2.69 -9.16 -13.98
C SER A 104 3.25 -9.67 -12.66
N HIS A 105 2.39 -10.05 -11.71
CA HIS A 105 2.73 -10.59 -10.39
C HIS A 105 3.67 -9.68 -9.57
N ARG A 106 3.43 -8.36 -9.63
CA ARG A 106 4.18 -7.37 -8.87
C ARG A 106 3.28 -6.72 -7.82
N LEU A 107 3.79 -6.61 -6.59
CA LEU A 107 3.07 -6.02 -5.47
C LEU A 107 2.75 -4.54 -5.72
N GLN A 108 1.46 -4.20 -5.70
CA GLN A 108 0.96 -2.85 -5.94
C GLN A 108 0.37 -2.20 -4.69
N ARG A 109 -0.25 -3.00 -3.82
CA ARG A 109 -0.98 -2.51 -2.66
C ARG A 109 -0.91 -3.52 -1.52
N ALA A 110 -0.91 -3.01 -0.30
CA ALA A 110 -1.19 -3.78 0.90
C ALA A 110 -2.35 -3.12 1.65
N SER A 111 -3.37 -3.91 1.97
CA SER A 111 -4.52 -3.50 2.76
C SER A 111 -4.54 -4.30 4.05
N VAL A 112 -4.57 -3.63 5.19
CA VAL A 112 -4.65 -4.27 6.51
C VAL A 112 -5.97 -3.92 7.16
N TYR A 113 -6.63 -4.91 7.74
CA TYR A 113 -7.91 -4.77 8.43
C TYR A 113 -7.75 -5.22 9.87
N PHE A 114 -8.01 -4.32 10.80
CA PHE A 114 -8.03 -4.59 12.23
C PHE A 114 -9.47 -4.58 12.74
N PRO A 115 -10.05 -5.74 13.06
CA PRO A 115 -11.41 -5.81 13.59
C PRO A 115 -11.47 -5.21 14.99
N VAL A 116 -12.55 -4.52 15.28
CA VAL A 116 -12.86 -3.91 16.58
C VAL A 116 -14.29 -4.25 16.99
N THR A 117 -14.55 -4.30 18.28
CA THR A 117 -15.81 -4.84 18.82
C THR A 117 -16.96 -3.83 18.84
N SER A 118 -16.66 -2.53 18.75
CA SER A 118 -17.69 -1.48 18.80
C SER A 118 -17.22 -0.18 18.12
N LYS A 119 -18.19 0.69 17.81
CA LYS A 119 -17.92 2.03 17.28
C LYS A 119 -17.11 2.91 18.25
N ALA A 120 -17.34 2.77 19.55
CA ALA A 120 -16.59 3.53 20.55
C ALA A 120 -15.12 3.11 20.57
N GLN A 121 -14.84 1.80 20.59
CA GLN A 121 -13.50 1.24 20.50
C GLN A 121 -12.84 1.61 19.16
N GLN A 122 -13.59 1.59 18.06
CA GLN A 122 -13.09 1.99 16.75
C GLN A 122 -12.49 3.40 16.77
N LYS A 123 -13.19 4.37 17.37
CA LYS A 123 -12.73 5.76 17.44
C LYS A 123 -11.43 5.89 18.25
N GLU A 124 -11.33 5.21 19.38
CA GLU A 124 -10.14 5.23 20.23
C GLU A 124 -8.93 4.60 19.54
N ILE A 125 -9.10 3.38 19.03
CA ILE A 125 -8.05 2.65 18.33
C ILE A 125 -7.64 3.35 17.04
N PHE A 126 -8.58 3.92 16.28
CA PHE A 126 -8.29 4.68 15.08
C PHE A 126 -7.35 5.86 15.36
N TYR A 127 -7.62 6.62 16.44
CA TYR A 127 -6.74 7.72 16.83
C TYR A 127 -5.33 7.21 17.17
N GLN A 128 -5.23 6.17 17.98
CA GLN A 128 -3.95 5.59 18.38
C GLN A 128 -3.18 5.04 17.17
N MET A 129 -3.83 4.26 16.30
CA MET A 129 -3.21 3.71 15.09
C MET A 129 -2.72 4.80 14.13
N THR A 130 -3.44 5.93 14.06
CA THR A 130 -3.04 7.08 13.26
C THR A 130 -1.73 7.69 13.78
N GLN A 131 -1.58 7.81 15.11
CA GLN A 131 -0.33 8.30 15.72
C GLN A 131 0.82 7.31 15.54
N ASP A 132 0.55 6.03 15.76
CA ASP A 132 1.52 4.95 15.58
C ASP A 132 2.03 4.89 14.14
N MET A 133 1.13 5.02 13.16
CA MET A 133 1.48 5.07 11.74
C MET A 133 2.36 6.28 11.41
N LYS A 134 2.00 7.46 11.93
CA LYS A 134 2.80 8.66 11.77
C LYS A 134 4.22 8.47 12.30
N ALA A 135 4.36 7.93 13.52
CA ALA A 135 5.65 7.66 14.13
C ALA A 135 6.50 6.67 13.30
N GLU A 136 5.90 5.59 12.78
CA GLU A 136 6.58 4.64 11.90
C GLU A 136 7.08 5.28 10.61
N ILE A 137 6.26 6.16 9.99
CA ILE A 137 6.64 6.88 8.78
C ILE A 137 7.83 7.81 9.05
N GLU A 138 7.77 8.57 10.14
CA GLU A 138 8.81 9.54 10.52
C GLU A 138 10.13 8.85 10.93
N ALA A 139 10.06 7.60 11.36
CA ALA A 139 11.23 6.77 11.71
C ALA A 139 11.93 6.13 10.48
N LEU A 140 11.37 6.24 9.26
CA LEU A 140 12.01 5.68 8.07
C LEU A 140 13.39 6.29 7.82
N PRO A 141 14.42 5.49 7.51
CA PRO A 141 15.82 5.97 7.38
C PRO A 141 16.02 7.07 6.34
N ASN A 142 15.18 7.10 5.32
CA ASN A 142 15.23 8.05 4.21
C ASN A 142 14.06 9.03 4.23
N PHE A 143 13.38 9.17 5.37
CA PHE A 143 12.29 10.12 5.54
C PHE A 143 12.73 11.56 5.23
N GLN A 144 11.92 12.30 4.50
CA GLN A 144 12.15 13.69 4.17
C GLN A 144 11.03 14.59 4.67
N SER A 145 9.78 14.24 4.36
CA SER A 145 8.62 15.00 4.81
C SER A 145 7.34 14.17 4.74
N LEU A 146 6.36 14.59 5.51
CA LEU A 146 5.03 14.01 5.59
C LEU A 146 3.98 15.10 5.37
N LYS A 147 3.05 14.87 4.45
CA LYS A 147 1.83 15.66 4.32
C LYS A 147 0.66 14.79 4.75
N VAL A 148 -0.19 15.33 5.62
CA VAL A 148 -1.39 14.65 6.10
C VAL A 148 -2.61 15.38 5.57
N ASP A 149 -3.42 14.67 4.77
CA ASP A 149 -4.68 15.17 4.25
C ASP A 149 -5.84 14.42 4.92
N ALA A 150 -6.92 15.12 5.27
CA ALA A 150 -8.15 14.45 5.68
C ALA A 150 -8.81 13.77 4.47
N LEU A 151 -9.27 12.53 4.65
CA LEU A 151 -10.09 11.84 3.64
C LEU A 151 -11.53 12.35 3.75
N ILE A 152 -12.07 12.81 2.62
CA ILE A 152 -13.43 13.32 2.50
C ILE A 152 -14.31 12.15 2.07
N GLY A 153 -15.32 11.82 2.90
CA GLY A 153 -16.30 10.78 2.62
C GLY A 153 -16.30 9.66 3.68
N GLY A 154 -17.41 8.95 3.81
CA GLY A 154 -17.59 7.88 4.77
C GLY A 154 -17.43 8.32 6.23
N ASP A 155 -16.81 7.47 7.03
CA ASP A 155 -16.56 7.73 8.46
C ASP A 155 -15.31 8.61 8.72
N GLY A 156 -14.74 9.23 7.68
CA GLY A 156 -13.52 10.02 7.74
C GLY A 156 -12.27 9.17 7.67
N GLY A 157 -11.11 9.83 7.77
CA GLY A 157 -9.81 9.16 7.74
C GLY A 157 -8.69 10.13 7.45
N TYR A 158 -7.46 9.60 7.36
CA TYR A 158 -6.27 10.38 7.04
C TYR A 158 -5.47 9.72 5.93
N ARG A 159 -4.98 10.54 5.00
CA ARG A 159 -3.99 10.17 3.99
C ARG A 159 -2.64 10.75 4.33
N PHE A 160 -1.67 9.90 4.49
CA PHE A 160 -0.27 10.24 4.67
C PHE A 160 0.44 10.16 3.33
N LYS A 161 0.85 11.29 2.77
CA LYS A 161 1.71 11.36 1.59
C LYS A 161 3.15 11.47 2.06
N VAL A 162 3.93 10.42 1.78
CA VAL A 162 5.28 10.26 2.34
C VAL A 162 6.31 10.62 1.27
N LYS A 163 7.16 11.59 1.57
CA LYS A 163 8.30 11.91 0.72
C LYS A 163 9.58 11.30 1.29
N LEU A 164 10.25 10.50 0.46
CA LEU A 164 11.49 9.83 0.81
C LEU A 164 12.64 10.35 -0.04
N LYS A 165 13.82 10.54 0.58
CA LYS A 165 15.02 11.00 -0.13
C LYS A 165 15.42 10.01 -1.22
N GLY A 166 15.71 10.52 -2.41
CA GLY A 166 16.15 9.71 -3.55
C GLY A 166 15.06 8.91 -4.24
N GLN A 167 13.78 9.06 -3.86
CA GLN A 167 12.66 8.39 -4.53
C GLN A 167 11.85 9.39 -5.37
N LEU A 168 11.50 8.97 -6.58
CA LEU A 168 10.66 9.75 -7.50
C LEU A 168 9.16 9.53 -7.25
N ARG A 169 8.80 8.38 -6.68
CA ARG A 169 7.41 8.02 -6.38
C ARG A 169 7.15 8.20 -4.90
N GLU A 170 6.06 8.87 -4.61
CA GLU A 170 5.63 9.11 -3.23
C GLU A 170 4.60 8.04 -2.85
N PRO A 171 4.91 7.13 -1.91
CA PRO A 171 3.91 6.23 -1.37
C PRO A 171 2.90 7.03 -0.55
N TRP A 172 1.67 6.58 -0.55
CA TRP A 172 0.67 7.07 0.37
C TRP A 172 0.11 5.94 1.23
N ILE A 173 -0.33 6.32 2.40
CA ILE A 173 -0.92 5.42 3.38
C ILE A 173 -2.23 6.05 3.83
N ASP A 174 -3.32 5.34 3.62
CA ASP A 174 -4.64 5.75 4.06
C ASP A 174 -5.00 4.97 5.32
N VAL A 175 -5.40 5.68 6.38
CA VAL A 175 -5.90 5.09 7.63
C VAL A 175 -7.32 5.59 7.81
N TYR A 176 -8.28 4.68 7.87
CA TYR A 176 -9.68 5.05 7.99
C TYR A 176 -10.53 3.97 8.71
N PRO A 177 -11.54 4.40 9.46
CA PRO A 177 -12.52 3.49 10.02
C PRO A 177 -13.41 2.95 8.89
N THR A 178 -13.78 1.68 8.98
CA THR A 178 -14.75 1.07 8.08
C THR A 178 -15.79 0.30 8.89
N LYS A 179 -17.01 0.26 8.38
CA LYS A 179 -18.07 -0.59 8.87
C LYS A 179 -18.47 -1.51 7.73
N TYR A 180 -18.44 -2.80 7.96
CA TYR A 180 -19.08 -3.77 7.10
C TYR A 180 -20.52 -3.93 7.63
N GLU A 181 -21.48 -3.60 6.79
CA GLU A 181 -22.91 -3.82 7.05
C GLU A 181 -23.36 -4.92 6.11
N ASP A 182 -23.90 -5.97 6.68
CA ASP A 182 -24.61 -7.01 5.93
C ASP A 182 -26.09 -6.74 6.11
N ASP A 183 -26.75 -6.27 5.05
CA ASP A 183 -28.17 -5.92 5.06
C ASP A 183 -29.05 -7.16 5.30
N ASP A 184 -28.59 -8.35 4.93
CA ASP A 184 -29.29 -9.61 5.09
C ASP A 184 -29.02 -10.26 6.46
N ASN A 185 -27.93 -9.88 7.12
CA ASN A 185 -27.56 -10.41 8.44
C ASN A 185 -26.91 -9.35 9.33
N PRO A 186 -27.73 -8.49 9.98
CA PRO A 186 -27.24 -7.37 10.80
C PRO A 186 -26.39 -7.79 12.01
N GLU A 187 -26.36 -9.07 12.39
CA GLU A 187 -25.49 -9.58 13.44
C GLU A 187 -24.01 -9.66 13.00
N ILE A 188 -23.74 -9.58 11.69
CA ILE A 188 -22.40 -9.59 11.11
C ILE A 188 -21.81 -8.16 10.98
N ASN A 189 -22.39 -7.16 11.58
CA ASN A 189 -21.85 -5.81 11.60
C ASN A 189 -20.45 -5.79 12.20
N GLN A 190 -19.43 -5.65 11.36
CA GLN A 190 -18.03 -5.60 11.77
C GLN A 190 -17.49 -4.18 11.64
N TYR A 191 -17.06 -3.63 12.76
CA TYR A 191 -16.26 -2.42 12.76
C TYR A 191 -14.80 -2.79 12.52
N ASN A 192 -14.13 -2.07 11.65
CA ASN A 192 -12.72 -2.29 11.36
C ASN A 192 -11.99 -0.95 11.28
N ILE A 193 -10.67 -0.98 11.48
CA ILE A 193 -9.78 0.06 11.01
C ILE A 193 -9.02 -0.52 9.83
N ARG A 194 -9.06 0.17 8.72
CA ARG A 194 -8.38 -0.22 7.50
C ARG A 194 -7.19 0.69 7.25
N ILE A 195 -6.07 0.08 6.89
CA ILE A 195 -4.85 0.77 6.48
C ILE A 195 -4.50 0.29 5.09
N ASP A 196 -4.51 1.20 4.12
CA ASP A 196 -4.12 0.93 2.75
C ASP A 196 -2.79 1.62 2.44
N GLN A 197 -1.87 0.87 1.88
CA GLN A 197 -0.58 1.39 1.40
C GLN A 197 -0.48 1.16 -0.09
N SER A 198 -0.22 2.21 -0.86
CA SER A 198 -0.09 2.17 -2.31
C SER A 198 0.98 3.16 -2.80
N GLN A 199 1.48 2.89 -4.01
CA GLN A 199 2.45 3.72 -4.70
C GLN A 199 2.01 3.87 -6.17
N TRP A 200 1.97 5.10 -6.67
CA TRP A 200 1.67 5.43 -8.07
C TRP A 200 2.91 5.88 -8.84
#